data_b9faa803628483dd75c253794a262f55
#
_entry.id   b9faa803628483dd75c253794a262f55
#
_cell.length_a   1.000
_cell.length_b   1.000
_cell.length_c   1.000
_cell.angle_alpha   90.00
_cell.angle_beta   90.00
_cell.angle_gamma   90.00
#
_symmetry.space_group_name_H-M   'P 1'
#
loop_
_entity.id
_entity.type
_entity.pdbx_description
1 polymer ?
#
loop_
_entity_poly.entity_id
_entity_poly.type
_entity_poly.pdbx_seq_one_letter_code
_entity_poly.pdbx_strand_id
1 'polypeptide(L)'
;MNGEKVVNTETTPDAVTTGAILHRKAFKMQLHKGQEAEYKKRHAALWPDLEQLLKQSGISEYSIFLDDTTNSLFGFLKATNLAALDNLPLQPVMQKWWAYMKDIMESNPDNSPVSISLQEVFYLS
;
A
#
# COMPACT_ATOMS: atom_id res chain seq x y z
N MET A 1 -19.47 10.45 17.15
CA MET A 1 -19.52 9.98 16.26
C MET A 1 -19.16 9.65 15.89
N ASN A 2 -19.03 9.92 16.49
CA ASN A 2 -18.89 9.33 15.63
C ASN A 2 -18.40 8.97 15.42
N GLY A 3 -18.54 9.34 15.75
CA GLY A 3 -18.59 8.63 15.10
C GLY A 3 -17.93 8.14 15.22
N GLU A 4 -17.96 7.83 15.38
CA GLU A 4 -17.79 7.00 14.92
C GLU A 4 -17.54 6.36 14.59
N LYS A 5 -17.61 6.57 14.89
CA LYS A 5 -17.68 5.65 14.19
C LYS A 5 -17.52 5.10 13.74
N VAL A 6 -17.60 5.16 14.18
CA VAL A 6 -17.69 4.34 13.30
C VAL A 6 -17.58 3.93 12.94
N VAL A 7 -17.74 3.96 13.17
CA VAL A 7 -17.88 3.31 12.32
C VAL A 7 -17.90 2.98 12.00
N ASN A 8 -18.15 2.91 12.27
CA ASN A 8 -18.41 2.24 11.48
C ASN A 8 -18.48 1.89 11.14
N THR A 9 -18.82 1.79 11.16
CA THR A 9 -19.15 1.13 10.54
C THR A 9 -19.20 0.48 10.15
N GLU A 10 -19.56 0.22 10.30
CA GLU A 10 -19.79 -0.58 9.68
C GLU A 10 -19.51 -1.43 9.45
N THR A 11 -19.61 -1.63 9.63
CA THR A 11 -19.51 -2.61 9.26
C THR A 11 -19.16 -3.45 9.20
N THR A 12 -19.24 -3.75 9.49
CA THR A 12 -19.00 -4.72 9.43
C THR A 12 -18.71 -5.44 9.52
N PRO A 13 -18.73 -5.67 9.55
CA PRO A 13 -18.46 -6.52 9.73
C PRO A 13 -17.79 -7.18 9.84
N ASP A 14 -17.75 -7.39 9.87
CA ASP A 14 -17.13 -7.96 10.00
C ASP A 14 -16.48 -8.02 10.57
N ALA A 15 -16.44 -7.97 10.58
CA ALA A 15 -16.01 -8.01 11.05
C ALA A 15 -15.78 -7.76 11.72
N VAL A 16 -15.97 -7.78 11.73
CA VAL A 16 -15.88 -7.54 12.30
C VAL A 16 -15.85 -7.11 13.19
N THR A 17 -15.87 -6.98 13.25
CA THR A 17 -15.93 -6.78 14.12
C THR A 17 -15.72 -6.23 14.82
N THR A 18 -15.92 -6.38 14.51
CA THR A 18 -15.99 -5.70 15.71
C THR A 18 -15.01 -4.58 16.06
N GLY A 19 -15.19 -3.43 16.00
CA GLY A 19 -14.40 -2.38 16.60
C GLY A 19 -12.97 -2.18 16.07
N ALA A 20 -12.58 -2.86 15.02
CA ALA A 20 -11.26 -2.67 14.43
C ALA A 20 -11.17 -1.28 13.80
N ILE A 21 -10.12 -0.52 14.16
CA ILE A 21 -9.86 0.77 13.54
C ILE A 21 -9.23 0.53 12.18
N LEU A 22 -9.77 1.21 11.17
CA LEU A 22 -9.27 1.12 9.81
C LEU A 22 -8.41 2.37 9.54
N HIS A 23 -7.12 2.14 9.37
CA HIS A 23 -6.18 3.22 9.11
C HIS A 23 -6.04 3.44 7.62
N ARG A 24 -6.11 4.70 7.19
CA ARG A 24 -5.86 5.07 5.80
C ARG A 24 -4.43 5.57 5.70
N LYS A 25 -3.67 5.04 4.75
CA LYS A 25 -2.28 5.41 4.54
C LYS A 25 -2.08 5.78 3.08
N ALA A 26 -1.32 6.85 2.86
CA ALA A 26 -0.95 7.25 1.51
C ALA A 26 0.54 7.57 1.48
N PHE A 27 1.17 7.33 0.32
CA PHE A 27 2.59 7.55 0.17
C PHE A 27 2.92 7.82 -1.29
N LYS A 28 4.09 8.42 -1.50
CA LYS A 28 4.56 8.79 -2.84
C LYS A 28 5.88 8.09 -3.11
N MET A 29 5.99 7.52 -4.30
CA MET A 29 7.20 6.88 -4.79
C MET A 29 7.56 7.46 -6.14
N GLN A 30 8.69 7.07 -6.70
CA GLN A 30 9.17 7.60 -7.98
C GLN A 30 9.48 6.47 -8.94
N LEU A 31 8.79 6.47 -10.08
CA LEU A 31 9.03 5.53 -11.17
C LEU A 31 10.10 6.10 -12.10
N HIS A 32 10.96 5.23 -12.65
CA HIS A 32 11.90 5.66 -13.67
C HIS A 32 11.15 5.99 -14.96
N LYS A 33 11.61 7.03 -15.66
CA LYS A 33 10.99 7.46 -16.90
C LYS A 33 11.00 6.33 -17.93
N GLY A 34 9.88 6.14 -18.60
CA GLY A 34 9.76 5.11 -19.63
C GLY A 34 9.34 3.75 -19.10
N GLN A 35 9.15 3.59 -17.78
CA GLN A 35 8.84 2.30 -17.17
C GLN A 35 7.36 2.14 -16.79
N GLU A 36 6.51 3.03 -17.29
CA GLU A 36 5.08 3.04 -16.94
C GLU A 36 4.39 1.73 -17.32
N ALA A 37 4.62 1.26 -18.55
CA ALA A 37 3.99 0.03 -19.01
C ALA A 37 4.51 -1.19 -18.27
N GLU A 38 5.81 -1.22 -17.98
CA GLU A 38 6.42 -2.34 -17.27
C GLU A 38 5.92 -2.41 -15.83
N TYR A 39 5.78 -1.26 -15.17
CA TYR A 39 5.25 -1.21 -13.80
C TYR A 39 3.83 -1.79 -13.75
N LYS A 40 2.98 -1.34 -14.69
CA LYS A 40 1.61 -1.82 -14.76
C LYS A 40 1.56 -3.32 -15.05
N LYS A 41 2.41 -3.79 -15.96
CA LYS A 41 2.48 -5.20 -16.33
C LYS A 41 2.84 -6.08 -15.14
N ARG A 42 3.86 -5.68 -14.36
CA ARG A 42 4.30 -6.45 -13.19
C ARG A 42 3.20 -6.53 -12.13
N HIS A 43 2.48 -5.43 -11.91
CA HIS A 43 1.39 -5.42 -10.93
C HIS A 43 0.17 -6.20 -11.42
N ALA A 44 -0.08 -6.26 -12.72
CA ALA A 44 -1.15 -7.10 -13.26
C ALA A 44 -0.86 -8.59 -13.04
N ALA A 45 0.42 -8.94 -12.93
CA ALA A 45 0.86 -10.30 -12.64
C ALA A 45 1.44 -10.40 -11.23
N LEU A 46 0.79 -9.74 -10.27
CA LEU A 46 1.24 -9.74 -8.88
C LEU A 46 1.39 -11.17 -8.36
N TRP A 47 2.49 -11.42 -7.67
CA TRP A 47 2.77 -12.75 -7.15
C TRP A 47 1.68 -13.17 -6.14
N PRO A 48 1.13 -14.37 -6.27
CA PRO A 48 0.10 -14.85 -5.33
C PRO A 48 0.56 -14.82 -3.86
N ASP A 49 1.82 -15.14 -3.60
CA ASP A 49 2.38 -15.12 -2.24
C ASP A 49 2.40 -13.71 -1.68
N LEU A 50 2.70 -12.71 -2.52
CA LEU A 50 2.71 -11.32 -2.08
C LEU A 50 1.29 -10.83 -1.84
N GLU A 51 0.37 -11.16 -2.73
CA GLU A 51 -1.03 -10.79 -2.54
C GLU A 51 -1.55 -11.34 -1.21
N GLN A 52 -1.26 -12.60 -0.93
CA GLN A 52 -1.69 -13.25 0.30
C GLN A 52 -1.06 -12.57 1.52
N LEU A 53 0.22 -12.26 1.47
CA LEU A 53 0.91 -11.56 2.56
C LEU A 53 0.24 -10.22 2.85
N LEU A 54 -0.06 -9.44 1.82
CA LEU A 54 -0.68 -8.13 1.99
C LEU A 54 -2.05 -8.26 2.65
N LYS A 55 -2.87 -9.20 2.19
CA LYS A 55 -4.19 -9.42 2.76
C LYS A 55 -4.12 -9.92 4.20
N GLN A 56 -3.22 -10.84 4.48
CA GLN A 56 -3.04 -11.36 5.84
C GLN A 56 -2.51 -10.30 6.79
N SER A 57 -1.82 -9.29 6.26
CA SER A 57 -1.31 -8.18 7.06
C SER A 57 -2.39 -7.12 7.33
N GLY A 58 -3.62 -7.38 6.91
CA GLY A 58 -4.74 -6.48 7.18
C GLY A 58 -4.91 -5.36 6.19
N ILE A 59 -4.25 -5.46 5.03
CA ILE A 59 -4.34 -4.43 3.99
C ILE A 59 -5.53 -4.70 3.09
N SER A 60 -6.26 -3.65 2.76
CA SER A 60 -7.39 -3.68 1.83
C SER A 60 -7.44 -2.38 1.02
N GLU A 61 -8.15 -2.42 -0.07
CA GLU A 61 -8.38 -1.25 -0.94
C GLU A 61 -7.07 -0.52 -1.24
N TYR A 62 -6.07 -1.29 -1.65
CA TYR A 62 -4.76 -0.76 -1.98
C TYR A 62 -4.75 -0.39 -3.46
N SER A 63 -4.52 0.89 -3.74
CA SER A 63 -4.46 1.42 -5.11
C SER A 63 -3.18 2.23 -5.29
N ILE A 64 -2.64 2.19 -6.49
CA ILE A 64 -1.48 3.02 -6.85
C ILE A 64 -1.85 3.79 -8.11
N PHE A 65 -1.65 5.10 -8.06
CA PHE A 65 -1.95 6.01 -9.16
C PHE A 65 -0.65 6.61 -9.68
N LEU A 66 -0.59 6.84 -10.97
CA LEU A 66 0.58 7.42 -11.63
C LEU A 66 0.27 8.84 -12.11
N ASP A 67 1.16 9.78 -11.78
CA ASP A 67 1.22 11.08 -12.44
C ASP A 67 2.22 10.93 -13.58
N ASP A 68 1.73 10.79 -14.81
CA ASP A 68 2.60 10.50 -15.95
C ASP A 68 3.42 11.71 -16.42
N THR A 69 3.17 12.90 -15.88
CA THR A 69 3.99 14.08 -16.14
C THR A 69 5.30 14.02 -15.35
N THR A 70 5.22 13.59 -14.09
CA THR A 70 6.38 13.55 -13.17
C THR A 70 6.89 12.15 -12.91
N ASN A 71 6.15 11.12 -13.34
CA ASN A 71 6.39 9.71 -13.00
C ASN A 71 6.30 9.45 -11.50
N SER A 72 5.57 10.28 -10.78
CA SER A 72 5.28 10.05 -9.37
C SER A 72 4.20 8.98 -9.23
N LEU A 73 4.42 8.07 -8.29
CA LEU A 73 3.45 7.04 -7.95
C LEU A 73 2.83 7.38 -6.60
N PHE A 74 1.51 7.37 -6.53
CA PHE A 74 0.79 7.66 -5.29
C PHE A 74 0.05 6.40 -4.86
N GLY A 75 0.49 5.84 -3.72
CA GLY A 75 -0.15 4.67 -3.14
C GLY A 75 -1.16 5.09 -2.07
N PHE A 76 -2.28 4.39 -2.04
CA PHE A 76 -3.28 4.54 -0.99
C PHE A 76 -3.73 3.16 -0.56
N LEU A 77 -3.82 2.94 0.75
CA LEU A 77 -4.32 1.68 1.27
C LEU A 77 -5.06 1.89 2.58
N LYS A 78 -5.86 0.89 2.94
CA LYS A 78 -6.46 0.79 4.26
C LYS A 78 -5.81 -0.37 4.99
N ALA A 79 -5.61 -0.22 6.30
CA ALA A 79 -4.96 -1.24 7.11
C ALA A 79 -5.62 -1.32 8.48
N THR A 80 -5.78 -2.56 8.97
CA THR A 80 -6.35 -2.81 10.29
C THR A 80 -5.29 -3.01 11.36
N ASN A 81 -4.03 -3.21 10.98
CA ASN A 81 -2.97 -3.58 11.93
C ASN A 81 -1.67 -2.89 11.56
N LEU A 82 -1.36 -1.77 12.27
CA LEU A 82 -0.15 -1.01 11.99
C LEU A 82 1.12 -1.78 12.30
N ALA A 83 1.10 -2.65 13.31
CA ALA A 83 2.26 -3.46 13.63
C ALA A 83 2.59 -4.43 12.50
N ALA A 84 1.56 -4.99 11.85
CA ALA A 84 1.77 -5.86 10.70
C ALA A 84 2.35 -5.09 9.52
N LEU A 85 1.92 -3.84 9.31
CA LEU A 85 2.51 -2.98 8.28
C LEU A 85 4.00 -2.74 8.54
N ASP A 86 4.36 -2.48 9.80
CA ASP A 86 5.75 -2.25 10.18
C ASP A 86 6.61 -3.48 9.97
N ASN A 87 6.01 -4.67 9.99
CA ASN A 87 6.72 -5.93 9.80
C ASN A 87 6.86 -6.33 8.33
N LEU A 88 6.11 -5.71 7.42
CA LEU A 88 6.18 -6.05 6.00
C LEU A 88 7.61 -6.00 5.43
N PRO A 89 8.43 -4.97 5.74
CA PRO A 89 9.80 -4.92 5.22
C PRO A 89 10.68 -6.09 5.65
N LEU A 90 10.29 -6.80 6.69
CA LEU A 90 11.06 -7.94 7.20
C LEU A 90 10.67 -9.26 6.52
N GLN A 91 9.60 -9.28 5.73
CA GLN A 91 9.09 -10.50 5.14
C GLN A 91 9.89 -10.85 3.87
N PRO A 92 10.33 -12.10 3.74
CA PRO A 92 11.15 -12.50 2.58
C PRO A 92 10.48 -12.23 1.22
N VAL A 93 9.19 -12.49 1.09
CA VAL A 93 8.51 -12.29 -0.19
C VAL A 93 8.44 -10.80 -0.53
N MET A 94 8.29 -9.93 0.47
CA MET A 94 8.31 -8.48 0.23
C MET A 94 9.69 -8.04 -0.24
N GLN A 95 10.74 -8.54 0.38
CA GLN A 95 12.11 -8.21 -0.01
C GLN A 95 12.42 -8.68 -1.43
N LYS A 96 11.93 -9.87 -1.81
CA LYS A 96 12.10 -10.38 -3.17
C LYS A 96 11.35 -9.51 -4.18
N TRP A 97 10.16 -9.06 -3.84
CA TRP A 97 9.40 -8.17 -4.73
C TRP A 97 10.15 -6.86 -4.94
N TRP A 98 10.68 -6.28 -3.87
CA TRP A 98 11.47 -5.05 -3.98
C TRP A 98 12.70 -5.24 -4.84
N ALA A 99 13.41 -6.35 -4.67
CA ALA A 99 14.59 -6.66 -5.48
C ALA A 99 14.21 -6.79 -6.97
N TYR A 100 13.02 -7.34 -7.23
CA TYR A 100 12.50 -7.46 -8.59
C TYR A 100 12.13 -6.10 -9.18
N MET A 101 11.59 -5.19 -8.37
CA MET A 101 11.08 -3.90 -8.85
C MET A 101 12.16 -2.80 -8.93
N LYS A 102 13.31 -3.00 -8.31
CA LYS A 102 14.29 -1.92 -8.13
C LYS A 102 14.85 -1.37 -9.44
N ASP A 103 14.81 -2.15 -10.51
CA ASP A 103 15.37 -1.72 -11.79
C ASP A 103 14.48 -0.69 -12.51
N ILE A 104 13.23 -0.55 -12.10
CA ILE A 104 12.29 0.36 -12.78
C ILE A 104 11.83 1.52 -11.90
N MET A 105 12.28 1.60 -10.64
CA MET A 105 11.88 2.70 -9.75
C MET A 105 12.99 3.06 -8.78
N GLU A 106 12.91 4.27 -8.22
CA GLU A 106 13.90 4.70 -7.24
C GLU A 106 13.80 3.86 -5.97
N SER A 107 14.96 3.36 -5.54
CA SER A 107 15.04 2.41 -4.44
C SER A 107 16.19 2.76 -3.51
N ASN A 108 16.01 2.39 -2.24
CA ASN A 108 17.05 2.51 -1.22
C ASN A 108 18.08 1.38 -1.37
N PRO A 109 19.24 1.48 -0.68
CA PRO A 109 20.24 0.42 -0.75
C PRO A 109 19.75 -0.98 -0.37
N ASP A 110 18.69 -1.07 0.47
CA ASP A 110 18.09 -2.35 0.84
C ASP A 110 17.01 -2.80 -0.14
N ASN A 111 16.91 -2.15 -1.30
CA ASN A 111 15.95 -2.40 -2.38
C ASN A 111 14.53 -1.91 -2.10
N SER A 112 14.24 -1.42 -0.88
CA SER A 112 12.93 -0.86 -0.61
C SER A 112 12.71 0.39 -1.47
N PRO A 113 11.47 0.66 -1.91
CA PRO A 113 11.19 1.87 -2.68
C PRO A 113 11.49 3.11 -1.86
N VAL A 114 12.10 4.11 -2.49
CA VAL A 114 12.14 5.44 -1.89
C VAL A 114 10.70 5.91 -1.78
N SER A 115 10.25 6.19 -0.57
CA SER A 115 8.85 6.48 -0.29
C SER A 115 8.74 7.64 0.68
N ILE A 116 7.76 8.51 0.40
CA ILE A 116 7.44 9.64 1.27
C ILE A 116 6.03 9.41 1.78
N SER A 117 5.88 9.38 3.11
CA SER A 117 4.57 9.27 3.74
C SER A 117 3.80 10.57 3.52
N LEU A 118 2.53 10.45 3.14
CA LEU A 118 1.68 11.62 2.90
C LEU A 118 0.73 11.79 4.08
N GLN A 119 0.51 13.05 4.45
CA GLN A 119 -0.36 13.40 5.54
C GLN A 119 -1.79 13.56 5.03
N GLU A 120 -2.75 12.90 5.68
CA GLU A 120 -4.16 13.12 5.36
C GLU A 120 -4.57 14.49 5.87
N VAL A 121 -5.07 15.34 4.98
CA VAL A 121 -5.50 16.70 5.33
C VAL A 121 -7.00 16.89 5.21
N PHE A 122 -7.72 15.90 4.65
CA PHE A 122 -9.17 15.93 4.55
C PHE A 122 -9.70 14.52 4.29
N TYR A 123 -10.79 14.19 4.91
CA TYR A 123 -11.51 12.93 4.68
C TYR A 123 -13.01 13.18 4.74
N LEU A 124 -13.72 12.67 3.75
CA LEU A 124 -15.18 12.68 3.71
C LEU A 124 -15.65 11.23 3.69
N SER A 125 -16.44 10.83 4.68
CA SER A 125 -17.00 9.49 4.78
C SER A 125 -18.17 9.27 3.80
#